data_b5fcd0295574f563e702378cc5720899
#
_entry.id   b5fcd0295574f563e702378cc5720899
#
_cell.length_a   1.000
_cell.length_b   1.000
_cell.length_c   1.000
_cell.angle_alpha   90.00
_cell.angle_beta   90.00
_cell.angle_gamma   90.00
#
_symmetry.space_group_name_H-M   'P 1'
#
loop_
_entity.id
_entity.type
_entity.pdbx_description
1 polymer ?
#
loop_
_entity_poly.entity_id
_entity_poly.type
_entity_poly.pdbx_seq_one_letter_code
_entity_poly.pdbx_strand_id
1 'polypeptide(L)'
;MANNKMTGIIFSNSHDDALGGLTARRSMGSVPFASRYRLIDLVLSRMSHAGVDSVALVMQNNYHSLMEHIGSGKEWDLSRKRGGIAYFPPYSSAGSAGYSRGTLESMTSLLGYLQSSSADYIAVSDCDVICGVDLSDVLEYHIAHKAGITLICTEHGHSSVMVSAGEDGRLLEATRGGEGNLMFNNMYIVNRELLIQLVTEAASLNQYSFVDTCLIQKGRELPIYCYRYDGFCRAANS
;
A
#
# COMPACT_ATOMS: atom_id res chain seq x y z
N MET A 1 -25.77 -1.90 -10.19
CA MET A 1 -24.44 -2.35 -10.64
C MET A 1 -23.49 -2.02 -9.53
N ALA A 2 -22.71 -2.97 -9.02
CA ALA A 2 -21.69 -2.69 -8.03
C ALA A 2 -20.70 -1.67 -8.63
N ASN A 3 -20.43 -0.61 -7.88
CA ASN A 3 -19.54 0.44 -8.33
C ASN A 3 -18.13 0.01 -7.94
N ASN A 4 -17.45 -0.76 -8.79
CA ASN A 4 -16.10 -1.32 -8.54
C ASN A 4 -15.02 -0.23 -8.48
N LYS A 5 -15.28 0.85 -7.72
CA LYS A 5 -14.33 1.95 -7.56
C LYS A 5 -13.26 1.62 -6.54
N MET A 6 -12.03 1.96 -6.89
CA MET A 6 -10.88 1.90 -5.99
C MET A 6 -10.44 3.30 -5.56
N THR A 7 -10.00 3.41 -4.31
CA THR A 7 -9.20 4.52 -3.79
C THR A 7 -7.79 4.01 -3.48
N GLY A 8 -6.76 4.81 -3.77
CA GLY A 8 -5.37 4.47 -3.49
C GLY A 8 -4.91 4.92 -2.10
N ILE A 9 -4.06 4.13 -1.47
CA ILE A 9 -3.22 4.55 -0.33
C ILE A 9 -1.76 4.25 -0.69
N ILE A 10 -0.89 5.26 -0.59
CA ILE A 10 0.54 5.10 -0.84
C ILE A 10 1.31 5.53 0.40
N PHE A 11 2.22 4.66 0.87
CA PHE A 11 3.19 4.99 1.91
C PHE A 11 4.48 5.52 1.27
N SER A 12 4.80 6.79 1.48
CA SER A 12 5.91 7.46 0.79
C SER A 12 7.27 7.31 1.47
N ASN A 13 7.30 6.77 2.67
CA ASN A 13 8.50 6.64 3.50
C ASN A 13 8.83 5.20 3.87
N SER A 14 8.24 4.22 3.17
CA SER A 14 8.61 2.83 3.37
C SER A 14 10.09 2.65 3.06
N HIS A 15 10.80 2.01 3.99
CA HIS A 15 12.22 1.68 3.83
C HIS A 15 13.18 2.86 3.61
N ASP A 16 12.89 4.05 4.14
CA ASP A 16 13.77 5.23 4.00
C ASP A 16 15.23 4.95 4.40
N ASP A 17 15.46 4.06 5.37
CA ASP A 17 16.81 3.69 5.83
C ASP A 17 17.57 2.79 4.84
N ALA A 18 16.91 2.17 3.87
CA ALA A 18 17.52 1.18 2.99
C ALA A 18 18.46 1.79 1.94
N LEU A 19 18.22 3.03 1.49
CA LEU A 19 19.03 3.70 0.47
C LEU A 19 20.04 4.71 1.04
N GLY A 20 20.24 4.74 2.36
CA GLY A 20 21.30 5.50 3.02
C GLY A 20 21.33 6.99 2.61
N GLY A 21 22.42 7.43 1.99
CA GLY A 21 22.58 8.84 1.62
C GLY A 21 21.56 9.39 0.63
N LEU A 22 20.87 8.56 -0.16
CA LEU A 22 19.84 9.01 -1.10
C LEU A 22 18.57 9.47 -0.39
N THR A 23 18.27 8.93 0.77
CA THR A 23 17.08 9.22 1.57
C THR A 23 17.36 10.12 2.78
N ALA A 24 18.63 10.47 3.03
CA ALA A 24 19.02 11.31 4.17
C ALA A 24 18.28 12.66 4.23
N ARG A 25 17.89 13.24 3.08
CA ARG A 25 17.22 14.54 2.97
C ARG A 25 15.93 14.51 2.16
N ARG A 26 15.43 13.34 1.80
CA ARG A 26 14.20 13.13 1.02
C ARG A 26 13.56 11.81 1.38
N SER A 27 12.24 11.71 1.23
CA SER A 27 11.53 10.45 1.39
C SER A 27 11.87 9.47 0.26
N MET A 28 11.68 8.17 0.48
CA MET A 28 11.87 7.12 -0.52
C MET A 28 11.11 7.44 -1.82
N GLY A 29 9.85 7.86 -1.73
CA GLY A 29 9.05 8.23 -2.90
C GLY A 29 9.64 9.36 -3.74
N SER A 30 10.51 10.22 -3.16
CA SER A 30 11.20 11.32 -3.86
C SER A 30 12.50 10.90 -4.53
N VAL A 31 12.95 9.66 -4.36
CA VAL A 31 14.22 9.20 -4.95
C VAL A 31 14.12 9.24 -6.48
N PRO A 32 15.08 9.91 -7.19
CA PRO A 32 15.10 9.95 -8.64
C PRO A 32 15.26 8.54 -9.25
N PHE A 33 14.48 8.29 -10.29
CA PHE A 33 14.48 7.03 -11.04
C PHE A 33 14.46 7.33 -12.54
N ALA A 34 15.27 6.63 -13.33
CA ALA A 34 15.31 6.73 -14.79
C ALA A 34 15.34 8.18 -15.30
N SER A 35 16.28 8.99 -14.79
CA SER A 35 16.58 10.36 -15.17
C SER A 35 15.59 11.41 -14.64
N ARG A 36 14.34 11.44 -15.07
CA ARG A 36 13.37 12.50 -14.74
C ARG A 36 12.25 12.07 -13.82
N TYR A 37 12.06 10.78 -13.65
CA TYR A 37 11.03 10.23 -12.78
C TYR A 37 11.49 10.11 -11.33
N ARG A 38 10.55 9.91 -10.44
CA ARG A 38 10.79 9.49 -9.05
C ARG A 38 10.06 8.17 -8.80
N LEU A 39 10.41 7.43 -7.77
CA LEU A 39 9.80 6.14 -7.47
C LEU A 39 8.27 6.24 -7.34
N ILE A 40 7.78 7.32 -6.73
CA ILE A 40 6.33 7.58 -6.58
C ILE A 40 5.58 7.64 -7.91
N ASP A 41 6.21 8.09 -9.00
CA ASP A 41 5.57 8.26 -10.29
C ASP A 41 5.09 6.93 -10.86
N LEU A 42 5.85 5.85 -10.59
CA LEU A 42 5.51 4.50 -11.04
C LEU A 42 4.24 3.99 -10.35
N VAL A 43 4.11 4.26 -9.05
CA VAL A 43 2.95 3.84 -8.26
C VAL A 43 1.71 4.66 -8.63
N LEU A 44 1.85 5.99 -8.75
CA LEU A 44 0.77 6.88 -9.17
C LEU A 44 0.28 6.54 -10.58
N SER A 45 1.21 6.27 -11.52
CA SER A 45 0.85 5.86 -12.89
C SER A 45 0.06 4.54 -12.89
N ARG A 46 0.48 3.55 -12.10
CA ARG A 46 -0.23 2.27 -11.98
C ARG A 46 -1.64 2.45 -11.43
N MET A 47 -1.80 3.26 -10.38
CA MET A 47 -3.11 3.56 -9.81
C MET A 47 -4.01 4.31 -10.81
N SER A 48 -3.46 5.31 -11.50
CA SER A 48 -4.19 6.06 -12.53
C SER A 48 -4.64 5.16 -13.69
N HIS A 49 -3.78 4.25 -14.17
CA HIS A 49 -4.15 3.29 -15.22
C HIS A 49 -5.31 2.37 -14.81
N ALA A 50 -5.37 1.98 -13.55
CA ALA A 50 -6.48 1.19 -13.01
C ALA A 50 -7.74 2.02 -12.69
N GLY A 51 -7.78 3.28 -13.12
CA GLY A 51 -8.94 4.15 -12.92
C GLY A 51 -9.12 4.67 -11.49
N VAL A 52 -8.11 4.58 -10.65
CA VAL A 52 -8.11 5.19 -9.31
C VAL A 52 -8.13 6.72 -9.48
N ASP A 53 -9.15 7.36 -8.97
CA ASP A 53 -9.38 8.81 -9.08
C ASP A 53 -9.11 9.57 -7.77
N SER A 54 -8.81 8.86 -6.71
CA SER A 54 -8.55 9.41 -5.38
C SER A 54 -7.42 8.64 -4.69
N VAL A 55 -6.38 9.34 -4.24
CA VAL A 55 -5.20 8.74 -3.60
C VAL A 55 -4.87 9.45 -2.31
N ALA A 56 -4.77 8.72 -1.22
CA ALA A 56 -4.21 9.18 0.04
C ALA A 56 -2.71 8.91 0.08
N LEU A 57 -1.91 9.95 0.21
CA LEU A 57 -0.46 9.86 0.34
C LEU A 57 -0.06 10.02 1.79
N VAL A 58 0.36 8.92 2.41
CA VAL A 58 0.83 8.89 3.79
C VAL A 58 2.32 9.24 3.81
N MET A 59 2.66 10.28 4.56
CA MET A 59 4.02 10.82 4.62
C MET A 59 4.52 10.80 6.06
N GLN A 60 5.84 10.73 6.23
CA GLN A 60 6.49 10.83 7.54
C GLN A 60 7.55 11.94 7.53
N ASN A 61 8.72 11.68 6.99
CA ASN A 61 9.85 12.61 7.00
C ASN A 61 10.16 13.16 5.62
N ASN A 62 10.86 14.30 5.57
CA ASN A 62 11.49 14.82 4.35
C ASN A 62 10.54 14.90 3.13
N TYR A 63 9.26 15.14 3.36
CA TYR A 63 8.21 15.05 2.34
C TYR A 63 8.06 16.31 1.46
N HIS A 64 8.72 17.43 1.77
CA HIS A 64 8.59 18.67 0.99
C HIS A 64 8.90 18.47 -0.49
N SER A 65 10.05 17.87 -0.81
CA SER A 65 10.45 17.58 -2.18
C SER A 65 9.47 16.65 -2.91
N LEU A 66 8.78 15.77 -2.19
CA LEU A 66 7.75 14.90 -2.74
C LEU A 66 6.49 15.69 -3.10
N MET A 67 6.03 16.55 -2.18
CA MET A 67 4.86 17.41 -2.41
C MET A 67 5.08 18.38 -3.57
N GLU A 68 6.27 19.00 -3.66
CA GLU A 68 6.63 19.86 -4.79
C GLU A 68 6.61 19.12 -6.12
N HIS A 69 7.12 17.88 -6.16
CA HIS A 69 7.15 17.08 -7.37
C HIS A 69 5.74 16.68 -7.83
N ILE A 70 4.92 16.20 -6.93
CA ILE A 70 3.56 15.74 -7.25
C ILE A 70 2.64 16.92 -7.56
N GLY A 71 2.81 18.03 -6.84
CA GLY A 71 2.00 19.24 -7.03
C GLY A 71 0.50 18.96 -6.91
N SER A 72 -0.25 19.26 -7.96
CA SER A 72 -1.70 19.01 -8.00
C SER A 72 -2.08 17.59 -8.47
N GLY A 73 -1.12 16.75 -8.83
CA GLY A 73 -1.38 15.42 -9.41
C GLY A 73 -1.88 15.45 -10.86
N LYS A 74 -1.72 16.56 -11.57
CA LYS A 74 -2.22 16.75 -12.95
C LYS A 74 -1.64 15.73 -13.93
N GLU A 75 -0.40 15.34 -13.74
CA GLU A 75 0.31 14.38 -14.61
C GLU A 75 -0.32 12.98 -14.61
N TRP A 76 -1.06 12.63 -13.53
CA TRP A 76 -1.75 11.35 -13.35
C TRP A 76 -3.27 11.48 -13.41
N ASP A 77 -3.81 12.60 -13.93
CA ASP A 77 -5.25 12.91 -13.95
C ASP A 77 -5.90 12.90 -12.53
N LEU A 78 -5.10 13.19 -11.52
CA LEU A 78 -5.53 13.28 -10.11
C LEU A 78 -5.80 14.72 -9.65
N SER A 79 -5.89 15.69 -10.58
CA SER A 79 -6.24 17.09 -10.32
C SER A 79 -7.74 17.31 -10.54
N ARG A 80 -8.58 16.73 -9.69
CA ARG A 80 -10.05 16.73 -9.86
C ARG A 80 -10.73 17.48 -8.71
N LYS A 81 -11.94 18.02 -8.95
CA LYS A 81 -12.77 18.68 -7.93
C LYS A 81 -13.27 17.71 -6.86
N ARG A 82 -13.46 16.44 -7.22
CA ARG A 82 -13.81 15.34 -6.32
C ARG A 82 -12.82 14.21 -6.56
N GLY A 83 -12.16 13.76 -5.48
CA GLY A 83 -11.02 12.85 -5.57
C GLY A 83 -9.70 13.62 -5.59
N GLY A 84 -8.69 13.13 -6.33
CA GLY A 84 -7.37 13.72 -6.40
C GLY A 84 -6.43 13.21 -5.30
N ILE A 85 -5.35 13.94 -5.05
CA ILE A 85 -4.36 13.54 -4.05
C ILE A 85 -4.64 14.24 -2.74
N ALA A 86 -4.85 13.45 -1.68
CA ALA A 86 -4.94 13.91 -0.30
C ALA A 86 -3.62 13.61 0.42
N TYR A 87 -3.02 14.65 0.99
CA TYR A 87 -1.74 14.54 1.69
C TYR A 87 -1.96 14.34 3.19
N PHE A 88 -1.35 13.29 3.75
CA PHE A 88 -1.41 12.95 5.17
C PHE A 88 0.00 13.03 5.77
N PRO A 89 0.44 14.23 6.22
CA PRO A 89 1.71 14.40 6.90
C PRO A 89 1.67 13.72 8.28
N PRO A 90 2.85 13.51 8.93
CA PRO A 90 2.90 12.89 10.23
C PRO A 90 2.11 13.70 11.26
N TYR A 91 1.24 13.03 11.98
CA TYR A 91 0.51 13.63 13.08
C TYR A 91 1.33 13.49 14.37
N SER A 92 1.87 14.58 14.87
CA SER A 92 2.50 14.60 16.19
C SER A 92 1.43 14.71 17.28
N SER A 93 1.01 13.59 17.87
CA SER A 93 0.31 13.64 19.15
C SER A 93 1.32 13.98 20.26
N ALA A 94 0.89 14.77 21.25
CA ALA A 94 1.73 15.09 22.41
C ALA A 94 2.16 13.78 23.11
N GLY A 95 3.44 13.40 22.96
CA GLY A 95 4.03 12.18 23.54
C GLY A 95 4.59 11.17 22.55
N SER A 96 4.34 11.30 21.24
CA SER A 96 5.04 10.50 20.24
C SER A 96 6.03 11.38 19.48
N ALA A 97 7.24 10.87 19.26
CA ALA A 97 8.31 11.58 18.56
C ALA A 97 8.06 11.75 17.03
N GLY A 98 6.80 11.89 16.62
CA GLY A 98 6.43 12.18 15.23
C GLY A 98 6.55 11.01 14.23
N TYR A 99 6.96 9.83 14.68
CA TYR A 99 7.13 8.66 13.83
C TYR A 99 6.04 7.63 14.09
N SER A 100 5.39 7.16 13.03
CA SER A 100 4.49 6.01 13.13
C SER A 100 5.30 4.73 13.36
N ARG A 101 4.82 3.89 14.26
CA ARG A 101 5.41 2.58 14.59
C ARG A 101 5.06 1.50 13.57
N GLY A 102 4.18 1.78 12.62
CA GLY A 102 3.80 0.85 11.57
C GLY A 102 2.65 1.32 10.69
N THR A 103 2.35 0.55 9.67
CA THR A 103 1.38 0.92 8.63
C THR A 103 -0.05 1.06 9.16
N LEU A 104 -0.50 0.20 10.10
CA LEU A 104 -1.83 0.32 10.69
C LEU A 104 -1.97 1.58 11.55
N GLU A 105 -0.93 1.95 12.31
CA GLU A 105 -0.95 3.20 13.07
C GLU A 105 -1.03 4.42 12.14
N SER A 106 -0.26 4.44 11.06
CA SER A 106 -0.34 5.50 10.05
C SER A 106 -1.74 5.62 9.44
N MET A 107 -2.42 4.48 9.22
CA MET A 107 -3.77 4.45 8.67
C MET A 107 -4.84 5.03 9.61
N THR A 108 -4.58 5.16 10.91
CA THR A 108 -5.56 5.77 11.82
C THR A 108 -5.90 7.22 11.45
N SER A 109 -4.92 7.95 10.90
CA SER A 109 -5.14 9.31 10.39
C SER A 109 -6.05 9.36 9.16
N LEU A 110 -6.18 8.22 8.45
CA LEU A 110 -7.00 8.09 7.24
C LEU A 110 -8.45 7.71 7.52
N LEU A 111 -8.84 7.37 8.75
CA LEU A 111 -10.18 6.84 9.05
C LEU A 111 -11.30 7.77 8.55
N GLY A 112 -11.20 9.07 8.80
CA GLY A 112 -12.18 10.04 8.30
C GLY A 112 -12.22 10.11 6.76
N TYR A 113 -11.09 10.03 6.11
CA TYR A 113 -10.99 9.98 4.64
C TYR A 113 -11.62 8.69 4.08
N LEU A 114 -11.31 7.53 4.65
CA LEU A 114 -11.87 6.24 4.26
C LEU A 114 -13.38 6.18 4.46
N GLN A 115 -13.89 6.71 5.57
CA GLN A 115 -15.32 6.78 5.87
C GLN A 115 -16.08 7.68 4.88
N SER A 116 -15.45 8.75 4.41
CA SER A 116 -16.05 9.67 3.42
C SER A 116 -15.92 9.20 1.97
N SER A 117 -15.08 8.19 1.71
CA SER A 117 -14.87 7.65 0.36
C SER A 117 -16.10 6.87 -0.12
N SER A 118 -16.44 7.06 -1.40
CA SER A 118 -17.47 6.26 -2.09
C SER A 118 -16.93 5.00 -2.76
N ALA A 119 -15.64 4.72 -2.62
CA ALA A 119 -15.02 3.52 -3.18
C ALA A 119 -15.32 2.30 -2.29
N ASP A 120 -15.51 1.15 -2.90
CA ASP A 120 -15.74 -0.12 -2.20
C ASP A 120 -14.41 -0.81 -1.86
N TYR A 121 -13.36 -0.51 -2.64
CA TYR A 121 -12.04 -1.16 -2.56
C TYR A 121 -10.94 -0.13 -2.36
N ILE A 122 -9.90 -0.54 -1.64
CA ILE A 122 -8.71 0.26 -1.39
C ILE A 122 -7.50 -0.49 -1.94
N ALA A 123 -6.77 0.14 -2.88
CA ALA A 123 -5.47 -0.33 -3.34
C ALA A 123 -4.38 0.30 -2.47
N VAL A 124 -3.60 -0.52 -1.80
CA VAL A 124 -2.50 -0.09 -0.93
C VAL A 124 -1.17 -0.48 -1.54
N SER A 125 -0.21 0.41 -1.53
CA SER A 125 1.15 0.16 -2.04
C SER A 125 2.19 0.96 -1.26
N ASP A 126 3.37 0.37 -1.09
CA ASP A 126 4.57 1.13 -0.78
C ASP A 126 5.05 1.89 -2.01
N CYS A 127 5.71 3.03 -1.80
CA CYS A 127 6.18 3.91 -2.88
C CYS A 127 7.39 3.37 -3.65
N ASP A 128 8.10 2.41 -3.08
CA ASP A 128 9.33 1.83 -3.63
C ASP A 128 9.09 0.55 -4.45
N VAL A 129 7.83 0.15 -4.64
CA VAL A 129 7.49 -1.06 -5.40
C VAL A 129 7.41 -0.78 -6.90
N ILE A 130 8.42 -1.25 -7.62
CA ILE A 130 8.52 -1.20 -9.09
C ILE A 130 7.90 -2.50 -9.63
N CYS A 131 6.68 -2.41 -10.16
CA CYS A 131 5.90 -3.58 -10.55
C CYS A 131 5.04 -3.25 -11.77
N GLY A 132 4.94 -4.18 -12.70
CA GLY A 132 4.15 -4.03 -13.93
C GLY A 132 2.72 -4.58 -13.82
N VAL A 133 2.26 -4.95 -12.63
CA VAL A 133 0.91 -5.52 -12.44
C VAL A 133 -0.19 -4.51 -12.78
N ASP A 134 -1.23 -4.97 -13.45
CA ASP A 134 -2.47 -4.20 -13.62
C ASP A 134 -3.36 -4.41 -12.39
N LEU A 135 -3.66 -3.32 -11.69
CA LEU A 135 -4.54 -3.37 -10.51
C LEU A 135 -5.99 -3.69 -10.88
N SER A 136 -6.39 -3.50 -12.15
CA SER A 136 -7.71 -3.89 -12.62
C SER A 136 -7.87 -5.42 -12.62
N ASP A 137 -6.86 -6.14 -13.09
CA ASP A 137 -6.85 -7.62 -13.07
C ASP A 137 -6.89 -8.15 -11.64
N VAL A 138 -6.12 -7.49 -10.73
CA VAL A 138 -6.12 -7.84 -9.31
C VAL A 138 -7.48 -7.59 -8.67
N LEU A 139 -8.17 -6.51 -9.04
CA LEU A 139 -9.51 -6.21 -8.55
C LEU A 139 -10.53 -7.24 -9.07
N GLU A 140 -10.45 -7.64 -10.33
CA GLU A 140 -11.32 -8.70 -10.87
C GLU A 140 -11.11 -10.01 -10.12
N TYR A 141 -9.86 -10.38 -9.88
CA TYR A 141 -9.51 -11.54 -9.06
C TYR A 141 -10.08 -11.42 -7.63
N HIS A 142 -9.92 -10.25 -6.99
CA HIS A 142 -10.42 -9.96 -5.65
C HIS A 142 -11.93 -10.19 -5.56
N ILE A 143 -12.69 -9.68 -6.53
CA ILE A 143 -14.14 -9.80 -6.60
C ILE A 143 -14.56 -11.25 -6.87
N ALA A 144 -13.90 -11.91 -7.81
CA ALA A 144 -14.20 -13.30 -8.18
C ALA A 144 -14.06 -14.27 -7.00
N HIS A 145 -13.04 -14.06 -6.15
CA HIS A 145 -12.79 -14.89 -4.97
C HIS A 145 -13.55 -14.43 -3.73
N LYS A 146 -14.34 -13.34 -3.83
CA LYS A 146 -15.01 -12.70 -2.68
C LYS A 146 -14.00 -12.44 -1.55
N ALA A 147 -12.81 -12.03 -1.91
CA ALA A 147 -11.73 -11.76 -0.97
C ALA A 147 -12.06 -10.56 -0.08
N GLY A 148 -11.57 -10.58 1.14
CA GLY A 148 -11.52 -9.39 2.00
C GLY A 148 -10.23 -8.62 1.76
N ILE A 149 -9.13 -9.37 1.50
CA ILE A 149 -7.81 -8.85 1.17
C ILE A 149 -7.24 -9.70 0.04
N THR A 150 -6.65 -9.07 -0.98
CA THR A 150 -5.87 -9.75 -2.02
C THR A 150 -4.45 -9.22 -2.01
N LEU A 151 -3.50 -10.07 -1.67
CA LEU A 151 -2.08 -9.77 -1.67
C LEU A 151 -1.51 -9.95 -3.09
N ILE A 152 -0.65 -9.05 -3.53
CA ILE A 152 0.09 -9.22 -4.78
C ILE A 152 1.42 -9.89 -4.44
N CYS A 153 1.63 -11.07 -4.98
CA CYS A 153 2.74 -11.95 -4.64
C CYS A 153 3.50 -12.40 -5.89
N THR A 154 4.79 -12.66 -5.73
CA THR A 154 5.66 -13.21 -6.79
C THR A 154 6.41 -14.45 -6.29
N GLU A 155 6.84 -15.31 -7.21
CA GLU A 155 7.68 -16.47 -6.87
C GLU A 155 9.15 -16.10 -6.70
N HIS A 156 9.59 -14.99 -7.33
CA HIS A 156 10.99 -14.60 -7.39
C HIS A 156 11.19 -13.16 -6.96
N GLY A 157 12.23 -12.89 -6.17
CA GLY A 157 12.59 -11.56 -5.72
C GLY A 157 13.20 -11.56 -4.34
N HIS A 158 13.06 -10.44 -3.67
CA HIS A 158 13.41 -10.26 -2.26
C HIS A 158 12.21 -9.65 -1.54
N SER A 159 11.79 -10.29 -0.49
CA SER A 159 10.78 -9.77 0.43
C SER A 159 11.11 -10.24 1.84
N SER A 160 10.84 -9.40 2.81
CA SER A 160 10.92 -9.77 4.22
C SER A 160 9.75 -10.64 4.68
N VAL A 161 8.72 -10.78 3.84
CA VAL A 161 7.49 -11.52 4.16
C VAL A 161 7.25 -12.59 3.12
N MET A 162 7.32 -13.83 3.57
CA MET A 162 6.98 -15.00 2.79
C MET A 162 5.56 -15.44 3.10
N VAL A 163 4.83 -15.90 2.09
CA VAL A 163 3.48 -16.41 2.24
C VAL A 163 3.35 -17.77 1.59
N SER A 164 2.52 -18.61 2.18
CA SER A 164 2.11 -19.90 1.61
C SER A 164 0.65 -19.80 1.21
N ALA A 165 0.34 -20.10 -0.05
CA ALA A 165 -1.01 -20.09 -0.58
C ALA A 165 -1.42 -21.49 -1.01
N GLY A 166 -2.71 -21.81 -0.83
CA GLY A 166 -3.32 -23.02 -1.34
C GLY A 166 -3.50 -22.99 -2.88
N GLU A 167 -3.96 -24.09 -3.44
CA GLU A 167 -4.24 -24.21 -4.89
C GLU A 167 -5.32 -23.23 -5.35
N ASP A 168 -6.26 -22.88 -4.48
CA ASP A 168 -7.31 -21.90 -4.71
C ASP A 168 -6.85 -20.44 -4.51
N GLY A 169 -5.56 -20.23 -4.20
CA GLY A 169 -4.98 -18.93 -3.91
C GLY A 169 -5.22 -18.43 -2.48
N ARG A 170 -5.91 -19.18 -1.62
CA ARG A 170 -6.16 -18.81 -0.22
C ARG A 170 -4.87 -18.73 0.57
N LEU A 171 -4.67 -17.68 1.36
CA LEU A 171 -3.54 -17.58 2.28
C LEU A 171 -3.65 -18.69 3.36
N LEU A 172 -2.60 -19.49 3.48
CA LEU A 172 -2.47 -20.54 4.50
C LEU A 172 -1.61 -20.04 5.67
N GLU A 173 -0.50 -19.39 5.35
CA GLU A 173 0.46 -18.90 6.33
C GLU A 173 1.25 -17.70 5.79
N ALA A 174 1.65 -16.81 6.69
CA ALA A 174 2.59 -15.73 6.42
C ALA A 174 3.68 -15.70 7.49
N THR A 175 4.94 -15.48 7.09
CA THR A 175 6.10 -15.48 7.98
C THR A 175 7.07 -14.36 7.61
N ARG A 176 7.81 -13.82 8.61
CA ARG A 176 8.94 -12.92 8.36
C ARG A 176 10.23 -13.73 8.28
N GLY A 177 10.92 -13.64 7.13
CA GLY A 177 12.20 -14.33 6.91
C GLY A 177 12.13 -15.85 6.98
N GLY A 178 10.91 -16.43 6.92
CA GLY A 178 10.68 -17.86 6.97
C GLY A 178 10.53 -18.49 5.60
N GLU A 179 9.97 -19.70 5.57
CA GLU A 179 9.66 -20.43 4.34
C GLU A 179 8.28 -20.03 3.79
N GLY A 180 8.13 -20.07 2.47
CA GLY A 180 6.89 -19.82 1.77
C GLY A 180 7.09 -20.05 0.28
N ASN A 181 6.01 -20.28 -0.46
CA ASN A 181 6.07 -20.48 -1.91
C ASN A 181 5.94 -19.17 -2.70
N LEU A 182 5.59 -18.09 -2.04
CA LEU A 182 5.40 -16.77 -2.64
C LEU A 182 5.98 -15.67 -1.74
N MET A 183 6.34 -14.54 -2.34
CA MET A 183 6.81 -13.33 -1.68
C MET A 183 5.73 -12.26 -1.74
N PHE A 184 5.39 -11.67 -0.61
CA PHE A 184 4.48 -10.54 -0.54
C PHE A 184 5.21 -9.23 -0.89
N ASN A 185 4.73 -8.51 -1.87
CA ASN A 185 5.40 -7.31 -2.42
C ASN A 185 4.89 -5.98 -1.82
N ASN A 186 4.35 -5.98 -0.60
CA ASN A 186 3.79 -4.80 0.08
C ASN A 186 2.77 -4.02 -0.79
N MET A 187 2.03 -4.77 -1.58
CA MET A 187 0.96 -4.26 -2.44
C MET A 187 -0.26 -5.16 -2.31
N TYR A 188 -1.44 -4.58 -2.06
CA TYR A 188 -2.65 -5.37 -1.88
C TYR A 188 -3.92 -4.55 -2.16
N ILE A 189 -5.01 -5.24 -2.45
CA ILE A 189 -6.36 -4.69 -2.48
C ILE A 189 -7.13 -5.20 -1.27
N VAL A 190 -7.90 -4.33 -0.64
CA VAL A 190 -8.71 -4.66 0.53
C VAL A 190 -10.09 -4.00 0.44
N ASN A 191 -11.11 -4.67 0.94
CA ASN A 191 -12.43 -4.07 1.10
C ASN A 191 -12.36 -2.88 2.07
N ARG A 192 -12.91 -1.72 1.67
CA ARG A 192 -12.87 -0.49 2.47
C ARG A 192 -13.40 -0.68 3.89
N GLU A 193 -14.55 -1.34 4.02
CA GLU A 193 -15.17 -1.57 5.34
C GLU A 193 -14.31 -2.46 6.24
N LEU A 194 -13.73 -3.53 5.67
CA LEU A 194 -12.81 -4.40 6.39
C LEU A 194 -11.57 -3.63 6.84
N LEU A 195 -10.99 -2.78 5.97
CA LEU A 195 -9.84 -1.96 6.34
C LEU A 195 -10.16 -1.03 7.51
N ILE A 196 -11.31 -0.35 7.49
CA ILE A 196 -11.76 0.52 8.59
C ILE A 196 -11.88 -0.27 9.90
N GLN A 197 -12.46 -1.48 9.85
CA GLN A 197 -12.56 -2.36 11.02
C GLN A 197 -11.19 -2.75 11.56
N LEU A 198 -10.29 -3.22 10.68
CA LEU A 198 -8.93 -3.65 11.06
C LEU A 198 -8.11 -2.52 11.66
N VAL A 199 -8.17 -1.31 11.08
CA VAL A 199 -7.46 -0.14 11.60
C VAL A 199 -8.02 0.29 12.95
N THR A 200 -9.34 0.31 13.12
CA THR A 200 -10.01 0.69 14.37
C THR A 200 -9.69 -0.30 15.49
N GLU A 201 -9.75 -1.60 15.20
CA GLU A 201 -9.41 -2.65 16.16
C GLU A 201 -7.93 -2.59 16.55
N ALA A 202 -7.04 -2.49 15.56
CA ALA A 202 -5.60 -2.39 15.79
C ALA A 202 -5.23 -1.18 16.67
N ALA A 203 -5.87 -0.04 16.46
CA ALA A 203 -5.67 1.14 17.29
C ALA A 203 -6.06 0.90 18.76
N SER A 204 -7.18 0.20 18.99
CA SER A 204 -7.64 -0.13 20.35
C SER A 204 -6.73 -1.12 21.07
N LEU A 205 -6.04 -2.00 20.35
CA LEU A 205 -5.17 -3.05 20.87
C LEU A 205 -3.68 -2.66 20.84
N ASN A 206 -3.33 -1.43 20.45
CA ASN A 206 -1.95 -0.98 20.24
C ASN A 206 -1.16 -1.87 19.26
N GLN A 207 -1.81 -2.32 18.21
CA GLN A 207 -1.19 -3.09 17.12
C GLN A 207 -0.85 -2.15 15.97
N TYR A 208 0.38 -2.21 15.45
CA TYR A 208 0.90 -1.20 14.54
C TYR A 208 1.21 -1.71 13.15
N SER A 209 1.52 -3.00 13.02
CA SER A 209 1.97 -3.64 11.79
C SER A 209 0.85 -4.38 11.11
N PHE A 210 0.58 -4.04 9.83
CA PHE A 210 -0.38 -4.79 9.00
C PHE A 210 0.07 -6.25 8.81
N VAL A 211 1.34 -6.47 8.53
CA VAL A 211 1.88 -7.82 8.32
C VAL A 211 1.70 -8.68 9.58
N ASP A 212 2.14 -8.19 10.74
CA ASP A 212 2.11 -9.01 11.96
C ASP A 212 0.68 -9.23 12.44
N THR A 213 -0.17 -8.20 12.38
CA THR A 213 -1.54 -8.27 12.87
C THR A 213 -2.47 -8.99 11.91
N CYS A 214 -2.48 -8.59 10.63
CA CYS A 214 -3.47 -9.08 9.68
C CYS A 214 -3.01 -10.36 8.97
N LEU A 215 -1.72 -10.47 8.60
CA LEU A 215 -1.25 -11.62 7.84
C LEU A 215 -0.78 -12.78 8.74
N ILE A 216 0.02 -12.49 9.77
CA ILE A 216 0.59 -13.54 10.62
C ILE A 216 -0.40 -13.99 11.69
N GLN A 217 -0.98 -13.06 12.46
CA GLN A 217 -1.88 -13.42 13.57
C GLN A 217 -3.27 -13.82 13.09
N LYS A 218 -3.88 -13.04 12.18
CA LYS A 218 -5.26 -13.23 11.72
C LYS A 218 -5.37 -13.83 10.31
N GLY A 219 -4.28 -14.22 9.66
CA GLY A 219 -4.27 -14.63 8.25
C GLY A 219 -5.20 -15.80 7.93
N ARG A 220 -5.42 -16.72 8.88
CA ARG A 220 -6.33 -17.86 8.72
C ARG A 220 -7.80 -17.49 8.92
N GLU A 221 -8.08 -16.46 9.70
CA GLU A 221 -9.44 -16.01 10.04
C GLU A 221 -10.02 -15.10 8.95
N LEU A 222 -9.15 -14.22 8.40
CA LEU A 222 -9.55 -13.27 7.37
C LEU A 222 -9.62 -13.93 5.99
N PRO A 223 -10.54 -13.51 5.10
CA PRO A 223 -10.62 -14.00 3.73
C PRO A 223 -9.51 -13.36 2.87
N ILE A 224 -8.26 -13.83 3.06
CA ILE A 224 -7.08 -13.36 2.35
C ILE A 224 -6.72 -14.30 1.22
N TYR A 225 -6.48 -13.74 0.04
CA TYR A 225 -6.06 -14.45 -1.16
C TYR A 225 -4.76 -13.87 -1.72
N CYS A 226 -3.97 -14.69 -2.38
CA CYS A 226 -2.71 -14.34 -3.00
C CYS A 226 -2.89 -14.32 -4.52
N TYR A 227 -2.81 -13.14 -5.13
CA TYR A 227 -2.72 -12.97 -6.56
C TYR A 227 -1.27 -13.20 -6.98
N ARG A 228 -1.01 -14.29 -7.70
CA ARG A 228 0.32 -14.61 -8.22
C ARG A 228 0.59 -13.79 -9.47
N TYR A 229 1.64 -12.98 -9.43
CA TYR A 229 2.09 -12.17 -10.54
C TYR A 229 3.43 -12.68 -11.07
N ASP A 230 3.46 -13.10 -12.33
CA ASP A 230 4.64 -13.71 -12.96
C ASP A 230 5.56 -12.69 -13.65
N GLY A 231 5.14 -11.41 -13.71
CA GLY A 231 5.90 -10.33 -14.31
C GLY A 231 6.94 -9.72 -13.38
N PHE A 232 7.59 -8.66 -13.86
CA PHE A 232 8.58 -7.94 -13.07
C PHE A 232 7.95 -7.22 -11.88
N CYS A 233 8.40 -7.53 -10.69
CA CYS A 233 8.04 -6.85 -9.45
C CYS A 233 9.23 -6.88 -8.48
N ARG A 234 9.70 -5.71 -8.06
CA ARG A 234 10.83 -5.53 -7.13
C ARG A 234 10.60 -4.31 -6.25
N ALA A 235 11.06 -4.38 -5.03
CA ALA A 235 11.23 -3.19 -4.20
C ALA A 235 12.57 -2.53 -4.51
N ALA A 236 12.63 -1.20 -4.53
CA ALA A 236 13.87 -0.45 -4.83
C ALA A 236 14.95 -0.60 -3.72
N ASN A 237 14.59 -1.20 -2.60
CA ASN A 237 15.46 -1.48 -1.46
C ASN A 237 16.06 -2.91 -1.47
N SER A 238 15.88 -3.64 -2.56
CA SER A 238 16.30 -5.06 -2.69
C SER A 238 17.48 -5.25 -3.61
#